data_a4ac9efe5a691ca22d8f7c9542297dd3
#
_entry.id   a4ac9efe5a691ca22d8f7c9542297dd3
#
_cell.length_a   1.000
_cell.length_b   1.000
_cell.length_c   1.000
_cell.angle_alpha   90.00
_cell.angle_beta   90.00
_cell.angle_gamma   90.00
#
_symmetry.space_group_name_H-M   'P 1'
#
loop_
_entity.id
_entity.type
_entity.pdbx_description
1 polymer ?
#
loop_
_entity_poly.entity_id
_entity_poly.type
_entity_poly.pdbx_seq_one_letter_code
_entity_poly.pdbx_strand_id
1 'polypeptide(L)'
;MDTTNIETNNLRLVLQSPEDTREQIDEMTPSEKSELSADWLALVDSATSADPWIHRFALVRQADNAVVGSCGFKGPPTPDGVVEISYGVALDYQGNGYATEAAQALVSYAFSNSKVRVVRAHTLTEANASTRVLTKCGFQRIGEVIDPNDGLVWRWKKQKYT
;
A
#
# COMPACT_ATOMS: atom_id res chain seq x y z
N MET A 1 -23.13 -4.01 -6.81
CA MET A 1 -22.10 -4.31 -5.85
C MET A 1 -20.89 -3.41 -6.12
N ASP A 2 -20.59 -2.60 -5.14
CA ASP A 2 -19.56 -1.58 -5.34
C ASP A 2 -18.18 -2.17 -5.14
N THR A 3 -17.48 -2.32 -6.24
CA THR A 3 -16.08 -2.64 -6.20
C THR A 3 -15.34 -1.33 -6.24
N THR A 4 -14.53 -1.04 -5.22
CA THR A 4 -13.73 0.16 -5.21
C THR A 4 -12.54 -0.05 -6.14
N ASN A 5 -12.58 0.61 -7.29
CA ASN A 5 -11.47 0.60 -8.23
C ASN A 5 -11.01 2.04 -8.43
N ILE A 6 -9.69 2.21 -8.52
CA ILE A 6 -9.09 3.53 -8.74
C ILE A 6 -8.38 3.48 -10.08
N GLU A 7 -8.77 4.38 -10.98
CA GLU A 7 -8.11 4.47 -12.29
C GLU A 7 -7.10 5.61 -12.30
N THR A 8 -5.95 5.34 -12.89
CA THR A 8 -4.89 6.31 -13.08
C THR A 8 -4.57 6.41 -14.57
N ASN A 9 -3.53 7.15 -14.94
CA ASN A 9 -3.19 7.31 -16.36
C ASN A 9 -2.86 6.00 -17.06
N ASN A 10 -2.17 5.09 -16.40
CA ASN A 10 -1.70 3.84 -17.00
C ASN A 10 -2.20 2.60 -16.28
N LEU A 11 -2.75 2.76 -15.09
CA LEU A 11 -3.10 1.63 -14.21
C LEU A 11 -4.56 1.70 -13.80
N ARG A 12 -5.03 0.53 -13.38
CA ARG A 12 -6.28 0.39 -12.63
C ARG A 12 -5.93 -0.33 -11.34
N LEU A 13 -6.24 0.28 -10.21
CA LEU A 13 -6.08 -0.35 -8.91
C LEU A 13 -7.37 -1.11 -8.60
N VAL A 14 -7.31 -2.43 -8.60
CA VAL A 14 -8.47 -3.29 -8.45
C VAL A 14 -8.47 -3.88 -7.05
N LEU A 15 -9.48 -3.50 -6.26
CA LEU A 15 -9.59 -3.99 -4.88
C LEU A 15 -9.88 -5.49 -4.87
N GLN A 16 -9.10 -6.22 -4.09
CA GLN A 16 -9.22 -7.66 -3.99
C GLN A 16 -10.32 -8.07 -3.01
N SER A 17 -10.96 -9.21 -3.27
CA SER A 17 -11.98 -9.74 -2.37
C SER A 17 -11.35 -10.39 -1.14
N PRO A 18 -12.15 -10.61 -0.06
CA PRO A 18 -11.66 -11.39 1.08
C PRO A 18 -11.19 -12.78 0.69
N GLU A 19 -11.87 -13.43 -0.26
CA GLU A 19 -11.51 -14.77 -0.74
C GLU A 19 -10.15 -14.74 -1.46
N ASP A 20 -9.96 -13.78 -2.35
CA ASP A 20 -8.69 -13.62 -3.08
C ASP A 20 -7.53 -13.37 -2.09
N THR A 21 -7.77 -12.56 -1.09
CA THR A 21 -6.76 -12.22 -0.08
C THR A 21 -6.37 -13.46 0.71
N ARG A 22 -7.34 -14.26 1.15
CA ARG A 22 -7.08 -15.50 1.88
C ARG A 22 -6.31 -16.51 1.03
N GLU A 23 -6.67 -16.64 -0.24
CA GLU A 23 -5.94 -17.51 -1.17
C GLU A 23 -4.50 -17.11 -1.32
N GLN A 24 -4.23 -15.81 -1.46
CA GLN A 24 -2.87 -15.29 -1.58
C GLN A 24 -2.06 -15.57 -0.33
N ILE A 25 -2.64 -15.41 0.85
CA ILE A 25 -1.98 -15.72 2.11
C ILE A 25 -1.67 -17.22 2.19
N ASP A 26 -2.63 -18.06 1.81
CA ASP A 26 -2.45 -19.53 1.87
C ASP A 26 -1.34 -20.01 0.92
N GLU A 27 -1.13 -19.33 -0.20
CA GLU A 27 -0.10 -19.66 -1.18
C GLU A 27 1.29 -19.16 -0.77
N MET A 28 1.38 -18.31 0.24
CA MET A 28 2.66 -17.78 0.70
C MET A 28 3.52 -18.86 1.36
N THR A 29 4.83 -18.72 1.22
CA THR A 29 5.77 -19.55 1.97
C THR A 29 5.71 -19.20 3.46
N PRO A 30 6.17 -20.09 4.37
CA PRO A 30 6.22 -19.75 5.80
C PRO A 30 7.02 -18.49 6.08
N SER A 31 8.10 -18.26 5.32
CA SER A 31 8.92 -17.06 5.47
C SER A 31 8.12 -15.80 5.12
N GLU A 32 7.38 -15.83 4.02
CA GLU A 32 6.53 -14.72 3.61
C GLU A 32 5.43 -14.45 4.63
N LYS A 33 4.79 -15.52 5.13
CA LYS A 33 3.74 -15.38 6.16
C LYS A 33 4.26 -14.75 7.44
N SER A 34 5.51 -15.04 7.81
CA SER A 34 6.09 -14.50 9.04
C SER A 34 6.29 -12.99 8.99
N GLU A 35 6.31 -12.39 7.81
CA GLU A 35 6.44 -10.95 7.63
C GLU A 35 5.11 -10.20 7.77
N LEU A 36 4.00 -10.93 7.81
CA LEU A 36 2.68 -10.31 7.93
C LEU A 36 2.38 -9.89 9.37
N SER A 37 1.79 -8.71 9.52
CA SER A 37 1.36 -8.20 10.83
C SER A 37 0.23 -9.05 11.40
N ALA A 38 0.32 -9.41 12.69
CA ALA A 38 -0.74 -10.12 13.39
C ALA A 38 -2.03 -9.30 13.41
N ASP A 39 -1.91 -7.98 13.58
CA ASP A 39 -3.05 -7.07 13.57
C ASP A 39 -3.76 -7.08 12.22
N TRP A 40 -3.00 -7.05 11.13
CA TRP A 40 -3.57 -7.10 9.78
C TRP A 40 -4.24 -8.44 9.51
N LEU A 41 -3.61 -9.54 9.91
CA LEU A 41 -4.19 -10.88 9.75
C LEU A 41 -5.53 -11.00 10.48
N ALA A 42 -5.64 -10.43 11.67
CA ALA A 42 -6.88 -10.41 12.42
C ALA A 42 -7.99 -9.64 11.69
N LEU A 43 -7.63 -8.51 11.06
CA LEU A 43 -8.58 -7.75 10.25
C LEU A 43 -9.04 -8.54 9.03
N VAL A 44 -8.13 -9.23 8.35
CA VAL A 44 -8.46 -10.07 7.19
C VAL A 44 -9.40 -11.21 7.62
N ASP A 45 -9.11 -11.86 8.74
CA ASP A 45 -9.92 -12.98 9.23
C ASP A 45 -11.35 -12.57 9.56
N SER A 46 -11.55 -11.35 10.07
CA SER A 46 -12.87 -10.87 10.45
C SER A 46 -13.64 -10.19 9.31
N ALA A 47 -12.98 -9.89 8.19
CA ALA A 47 -13.62 -9.18 7.09
C ALA A 47 -14.57 -10.08 6.32
N THR A 48 -15.78 -9.59 6.06
CA THR A 48 -16.81 -10.31 5.28
C THR A 48 -17.02 -9.70 3.91
N SER A 49 -16.49 -8.50 3.65
CA SER A 49 -16.57 -7.82 2.36
C SER A 49 -15.25 -7.11 2.09
N ALA A 50 -15.01 -6.78 0.82
CA ALA A 50 -13.80 -6.07 0.43
C ALA A 50 -13.77 -4.68 1.08
N ASP A 51 -12.62 -4.36 1.68
CA ASP A 51 -12.42 -3.12 2.41
C ASP A 51 -11.10 -2.50 1.97
N PRO A 52 -11.12 -1.26 1.41
CA PRO A 52 -9.89 -0.62 0.93
C PRO A 52 -8.82 -0.43 2.00
N TRP A 53 -9.19 -0.36 3.27
CA TRP A 53 -8.22 -0.19 4.35
C TRP A 53 -7.55 -1.51 4.77
N ILE A 54 -8.15 -2.64 4.41
CA ILE A 54 -7.70 -3.96 4.83
C ILE A 54 -7.14 -4.75 3.65
N HIS A 55 -7.89 -4.81 2.55
CA HIS A 55 -7.53 -5.61 1.39
C HIS A 55 -6.65 -4.81 0.44
N ARG A 56 -5.81 -5.53 -0.30
CA ARG A 56 -4.88 -4.88 -1.21
C ARG A 56 -5.54 -4.65 -2.57
N PHE A 57 -4.97 -3.71 -3.31
CA PHE A 57 -5.32 -3.47 -4.70
C PHE A 57 -4.32 -4.18 -5.61
N ALA A 58 -4.80 -4.89 -6.60
CA ALA A 58 -3.95 -5.36 -7.68
C ALA A 58 -3.69 -4.18 -8.62
N LEU A 59 -2.44 -4.03 -9.06
CA LEU A 59 -2.08 -3.02 -10.06
C LEU A 59 -2.22 -3.65 -11.43
N VAL A 60 -3.24 -3.23 -12.17
CA VAL A 60 -3.54 -3.76 -13.52
C VAL A 60 -3.20 -2.70 -14.55
N ARG A 61 -2.34 -3.05 -15.50
CA ARG A 61 -1.99 -2.13 -16.59
C ARG A 61 -3.14 -2.05 -17.58
N GLN A 62 -3.62 -0.84 -17.85
CA GLN A 62 -4.80 -0.65 -18.69
C GLN A 62 -4.59 -1.11 -20.13
N ALA A 63 -3.38 -0.97 -20.65
CA ALA A 63 -3.08 -1.28 -22.06
C ALA A 63 -3.31 -2.75 -22.43
N ASP A 64 -3.05 -3.67 -21.51
CA ASP A 64 -3.10 -5.12 -21.80
C ASP A 64 -3.66 -5.97 -20.66
N ASN A 65 -4.16 -5.34 -19.61
CA ASN A 65 -4.69 -6.01 -18.41
C ASN A 65 -3.66 -6.86 -17.67
N ALA A 66 -2.37 -6.61 -17.86
CA ALA A 66 -1.34 -7.31 -17.11
C ALA A 66 -1.33 -6.87 -15.66
N VAL A 67 -1.21 -7.82 -14.73
CA VAL A 67 -1.03 -7.51 -13.31
C VAL A 67 0.45 -7.24 -13.08
N VAL A 68 0.78 -5.98 -12.76
CA VAL A 68 2.18 -5.53 -12.66
C VAL A 68 2.67 -5.40 -11.23
N GLY A 69 1.77 -5.53 -10.24
CA GLY A 69 2.14 -5.42 -8.84
C GLY A 69 0.91 -5.33 -7.95
N SER A 70 1.13 -4.83 -6.74
CA SER A 70 0.05 -4.59 -5.79
C SER A 70 0.38 -3.41 -4.89
N CYS A 71 -0.65 -2.85 -4.25
CA CYS A 71 -0.48 -1.79 -3.28
C CYS A 71 -1.65 -1.80 -2.30
N GLY A 72 -1.56 -1.04 -1.23
CA GLY A 72 -2.65 -0.95 -0.28
C GLY A 72 -2.29 -0.23 1.00
N PHE A 73 -3.24 -0.23 1.91
CA PHE A 73 -3.10 0.34 3.24
C PHE A 73 -2.85 -0.78 4.25
N LYS A 74 -2.16 -0.48 5.33
CA LYS A 74 -1.88 -1.45 6.40
C LYS A 74 -2.93 -1.44 7.51
N GLY A 75 -4.09 -0.89 7.25
CA GLY A 75 -5.21 -0.83 8.18
C GLY A 75 -5.96 0.48 8.08
N PRO A 76 -7.09 0.60 8.79
CA PRO A 76 -7.88 1.82 8.77
C PRO A 76 -7.16 2.98 9.48
N PRO A 77 -7.63 4.23 9.29
CA PRO A 77 -7.02 5.37 9.95
C PRO A 77 -6.99 5.20 11.46
N THR A 78 -5.86 5.58 12.07
CA THR A 78 -5.74 5.62 13.52
C THR A 78 -6.59 6.76 14.08
N PRO A 79 -6.82 6.81 15.42
CA PRO A 79 -7.51 7.94 16.03
C PRO A 79 -6.86 9.29 15.72
N ASP A 80 -5.54 9.29 15.49
CA ASP A 80 -4.79 10.50 15.11
C ASP A 80 -4.87 10.82 13.62
N GLY A 81 -5.56 10.00 12.83
CA GLY A 81 -5.73 10.23 11.41
C GLY A 81 -4.55 9.79 10.55
N VAL A 82 -3.81 8.77 10.96
CA VAL A 82 -2.65 8.26 10.23
C VAL A 82 -3.01 6.95 9.53
N VAL A 83 -2.64 6.84 8.26
CA VAL A 83 -2.67 5.57 7.52
C VAL A 83 -1.27 5.29 6.99
N GLU A 84 -0.95 4.02 6.82
CA GLU A 84 0.32 3.61 6.25
C GLU A 84 0.07 2.90 4.93
N ILE A 85 0.87 3.23 3.91
CA ILE A 85 0.78 2.61 2.59
C ILE A 85 1.95 1.67 2.35
N SER A 86 1.71 0.69 1.48
CA SER A 86 2.77 -0.14 0.91
C SER A 86 2.45 -0.40 -0.56
N TYR A 87 3.49 -0.62 -1.34
CA TYR A 87 3.35 -0.88 -2.77
C TYR A 87 4.54 -1.70 -3.27
N GLY A 88 4.32 -2.45 -4.32
CA GLY A 88 5.37 -3.21 -4.96
C GLY A 88 5.04 -3.45 -6.42
N VAL A 89 6.04 -3.34 -7.27
CA VAL A 89 5.92 -3.61 -8.71
C VAL A 89 6.84 -4.78 -9.04
N ALA A 90 6.30 -5.76 -9.77
CA ALA A 90 7.07 -6.93 -10.17
C ALA A 90 8.29 -6.51 -10.99
N LEU A 91 9.39 -7.26 -10.84
CA LEU A 91 10.69 -6.91 -11.42
C LEU A 91 10.62 -6.56 -12.90
N ASP A 92 9.86 -7.36 -13.68
CA ASP A 92 9.75 -7.17 -15.13
C ASP A 92 9.06 -5.86 -15.53
N TYR A 93 8.36 -5.22 -14.59
CA TYR A 93 7.58 -4.03 -14.86
C TYR A 93 8.13 -2.77 -14.16
N GLN A 94 9.27 -2.90 -13.49
CA GLN A 94 9.90 -1.76 -12.83
C GLN A 94 10.51 -0.80 -13.84
N GLY A 95 10.74 0.44 -13.41
CA GLY A 95 11.33 1.48 -14.27
C GLY A 95 10.34 2.18 -15.18
N ASN A 96 9.05 1.96 -15.01
CA ASN A 96 8.00 2.59 -15.84
C ASN A 96 7.16 3.62 -15.08
N GLY A 97 7.50 3.91 -13.82
CA GLY A 97 6.77 4.88 -13.02
C GLY A 97 5.50 4.33 -12.36
N TYR A 98 5.25 3.04 -12.44
CA TYR A 98 4.02 2.45 -11.88
C TYR A 98 3.94 2.56 -10.36
N ALA A 99 5.05 2.40 -9.66
CA ALA A 99 5.06 2.54 -8.20
C ALA A 99 4.72 3.97 -7.78
N THR A 100 5.23 4.96 -8.48
CA THR A 100 4.91 6.37 -8.23
C THR A 100 3.43 6.63 -8.46
N GLU A 101 2.91 6.13 -9.58
CA GLU A 101 1.49 6.27 -9.94
C GLU A 101 0.59 5.63 -8.88
N ALA A 102 0.94 4.42 -8.43
CA ALA A 102 0.20 3.71 -7.38
C ALA A 102 0.23 4.46 -6.05
N ALA A 103 1.41 4.93 -5.63
CA ALA A 103 1.54 5.67 -4.37
C ALA A 103 0.72 6.96 -4.40
N GLN A 104 0.76 7.71 -5.51
CA GLN A 104 -0.05 8.91 -5.67
C GLN A 104 -1.54 8.62 -5.60
N ALA A 105 -1.98 7.53 -6.21
CA ALA A 105 -3.37 7.12 -6.18
C ALA A 105 -3.82 6.77 -4.75
N LEU A 106 -3.00 6.05 -4.00
CA LEU A 106 -3.31 5.73 -2.60
C LEU A 106 -3.37 6.98 -1.74
N VAL A 107 -2.45 7.92 -1.94
CA VAL A 107 -2.44 9.18 -1.19
C VAL A 107 -3.71 9.99 -1.47
N SER A 108 -4.10 10.10 -2.74
CA SER A 108 -5.33 10.81 -3.11
C SER A 108 -6.56 10.15 -2.52
N TYR A 109 -6.63 8.84 -2.58
CA TYR A 109 -7.73 8.09 -1.97
C TYR A 109 -7.79 8.34 -0.47
N ALA A 110 -6.66 8.22 0.22
CA ALA A 110 -6.59 8.42 1.66
C ALA A 110 -7.06 9.82 2.06
N PHE A 111 -6.56 10.84 1.36
CA PHE A 111 -6.90 12.22 1.70
C PHE A 111 -8.32 12.62 1.29
N SER A 112 -9.02 11.81 0.50
CA SER A 112 -10.44 12.01 0.24
C SER A 112 -11.30 11.65 1.46
N ASN A 113 -10.74 10.91 2.40
CA ASN A 113 -11.41 10.57 3.67
C ASN A 113 -11.10 11.65 4.70
N SER A 114 -12.15 12.23 5.29
CA SER A 114 -11.99 13.34 6.24
C SER A 114 -11.23 12.98 7.52
N LYS A 115 -11.16 11.69 7.85
CA LYS A 115 -10.45 11.22 9.04
C LYS A 115 -8.96 11.11 8.85
N VAL A 116 -8.47 11.09 7.60
CA VAL A 116 -7.04 10.95 7.30
C VAL A 116 -6.37 12.31 7.28
N ARG A 117 -5.30 12.45 8.05
CA ARG A 117 -4.50 13.68 8.12
C ARG A 117 -3.08 13.46 7.62
N VAL A 118 -2.55 12.25 7.79
CA VAL A 118 -1.17 11.90 7.45
C VAL A 118 -1.15 10.55 6.77
N VAL A 119 -0.40 10.45 5.68
CA VAL A 119 -0.06 9.18 5.06
C VAL A 119 1.39 8.87 5.38
N ARG A 120 1.64 7.67 5.89
CA ARG A 120 2.96 7.18 6.29
C ARG A 120 3.42 6.09 5.36
N ALA A 121 4.73 5.97 5.19
CA ALA A 121 5.35 4.84 4.50
C ALA A 121 6.70 4.53 5.14
N HIS A 122 7.15 3.29 5.01
CA HIS A 122 8.46 2.85 5.49
C HIS A 122 9.29 2.35 4.31
N THR A 123 10.58 2.58 4.37
CA THR A 123 11.56 2.04 3.40
C THR A 123 12.74 1.46 4.14
N LEU A 124 13.55 0.70 3.43
CA LEU A 124 14.88 0.32 3.93
C LEU A 124 15.70 1.59 4.19
N THR A 125 16.71 1.47 5.07
CA THR A 125 17.55 2.60 5.47
C THR A 125 18.67 2.86 4.45
N GLU A 126 18.29 2.92 3.18
CA GLU A 126 19.22 3.19 2.07
C GLU A 126 18.47 3.86 0.91
N ALA A 127 19.18 4.65 0.14
CA ALA A 127 18.60 5.25 -1.05
C ALA A 127 18.33 4.16 -2.08
N ASN A 128 17.08 4.06 -2.55
CA ASN A 128 16.67 3.03 -3.51
C ASN A 128 15.45 3.52 -4.31
N ALA A 129 14.86 2.62 -5.09
CA ALA A 129 13.68 2.96 -5.89
C ALA A 129 12.51 3.46 -5.04
N SER A 130 12.25 2.83 -3.89
CA SER A 130 11.18 3.24 -2.97
C SER A 130 11.39 4.66 -2.43
N THR A 131 12.61 5.01 -2.05
CA THR A 131 12.88 6.37 -1.56
C THR A 131 12.69 7.41 -2.65
N ARG A 132 13.03 7.08 -3.90
CA ARG A 132 12.78 7.97 -5.04
C ARG A 132 11.28 8.16 -5.28
N VAL A 133 10.51 7.09 -5.18
CA VAL A 133 9.04 7.14 -5.33
C VAL A 133 8.44 8.08 -4.29
N LEU A 134 8.80 7.91 -3.03
CA LEU A 134 8.24 8.73 -1.95
C LEU A 134 8.64 10.19 -2.08
N THR A 135 9.88 10.46 -2.47
CA THR A 135 10.34 11.83 -2.73
C THR A 135 9.53 12.48 -3.85
N LYS A 136 9.29 11.75 -4.94
CA LYS A 136 8.48 12.26 -6.05
C LYS A 136 7.04 12.53 -5.65
N CYS A 137 6.50 11.73 -4.73
CA CYS A 137 5.14 11.90 -4.23
C CYS A 137 5.01 13.00 -3.16
N GLY A 138 6.10 13.65 -2.79
CA GLY A 138 6.07 14.76 -1.84
C GLY A 138 6.16 14.32 -0.37
N PHE A 139 6.57 13.10 -0.11
CA PHE A 139 6.80 12.63 1.26
C PHE A 139 8.10 13.20 1.80
N GLN A 140 8.13 13.39 3.12
CA GLN A 140 9.33 13.80 3.86
C GLN A 140 9.80 12.63 4.72
N ARG A 141 11.12 12.38 4.69
CA ARG A 141 11.73 11.41 5.59
C ARG A 141 11.85 12.04 6.96
N ILE A 142 11.29 11.39 7.98
CA ILE A 142 11.26 11.92 9.35
C ILE A 142 12.22 11.23 10.29
N GLY A 143 12.90 10.18 9.86
CA GLY A 143 13.93 9.54 10.64
C GLY A 143 13.95 8.04 10.56
N GLU A 144 14.78 7.42 11.37
CA GLU A 144 14.84 5.98 11.52
C GLU A 144 13.97 5.55 12.70
N VAL A 145 13.25 4.46 12.51
CA VAL A 145 12.41 3.87 13.56
C VAL A 145 12.59 2.36 13.53
N ILE A 146 12.31 1.71 14.65
CA ILE A 146 12.24 0.24 14.70
C ILE A 146 10.77 -0.14 14.62
N ASP A 147 10.38 -0.71 13.49
CA ASP A 147 9.03 -1.20 13.29
C ASP A 147 8.90 -2.61 13.83
N PRO A 148 7.81 -2.96 14.54
CA PRO A 148 7.64 -4.31 15.11
C PRO A 148 7.71 -5.42 14.07
N ASN A 149 7.31 -5.15 12.81
CA ASN A 149 7.29 -6.15 11.74
C ASN A 149 8.52 -6.08 10.84
N ASP A 150 8.97 -4.86 10.48
CA ASP A 150 9.97 -4.66 9.45
C ASP A 150 11.37 -4.37 10.00
N GLY A 151 11.51 -4.18 11.31
CA GLY A 151 12.80 -3.85 11.94
C GLY A 151 13.19 -2.41 11.72
N LEU A 152 14.48 -2.13 11.54
CA LEU A 152 14.97 -0.77 11.36
C LEU A 152 14.62 -0.27 9.96
N VAL A 153 13.87 0.82 9.89
CA VAL A 153 13.41 1.41 8.63
C VAL A 153 13.49 2.93 8.69
N TRP A 154 13.49 3.55 7.53
CA TRP A 154 13.22 4.99 7.42
C TRP A 154 11.73 5.19 7.37
N ARG A 155 11.24 6.13 8.19
CA ARG A 155 9.83 6.52 8.19
C ARG A 155 9.65 7.78 7.37
N TRP A 156 8.63 7.76 6.52
CA TRP A 156 8.25 8.87 5.66
C TRP A 156 6.82 9.28 5.94
N LYS A 157 6.51 10.56 5.77
CA LYS A 157 5.15 11.04 5.92
C LYS A 157 4.82 12.08 4.88
N LYS A 158 3.52 12.19 4.58
CA LYS A 158 2.96 13.29 3.82
C LYS A 158 1.72 13.77 4.56
N GLN A 159 1.68 15.08 4.85
CA GLN A 159 0.54 15.70 5.53
C GLN A 159 -0.48 16.17 4.50
N LYS A 160 -1.76 16.10 4.87
CA LYS A 160 -2.86 16.53 4.01
C LYS A 160 -2.78 18.03 3.70
N TYR A 161 -2.40 18.82 4.71
CA TYR A 161 -2.22 20.26 4.58
C TYR A 161 -0.79 20.62 4.95
N THR A 162 -0.15 21.42 4.13
CA THR A 162 1.20 21.92 4.39
C THR A 162 1.16 23.32 4.95
#